data_ee57ccb9e285d7b592a51c9c8e054cc8
#
_entry.id   ee57ccb9e285d7b592a51c9c8e054cc8
#
_cell.length_a   1.000
_cell.length_b   1.000
_cell.length_c   1.000
_cell.angle_alpha   90.00
_cell.angle_beta   90.00
_cell.angle_gamma   90.00
#
_symmetry.space_group_name_H-M   'P 1'
#
loop_
_entity.id
_entity.type
_entity.pdbx_description
1 polymer ?
#
loop_
_entity_poly.entity_id
_entity_poly.type
_entity_poly.pdbx_seq_one_letter_code
_entity_poly.pdbx_strand_id
1 'polypeptide(L)'
;LTSLIIAKETGAKVYANDLWIRAEDNAKRFEQWGVGEQIIPIHEDANKLSFDQKRFDALVSIDSYHYFAGKINFFENKILPFLKNKSVVLIGIPGIKNEYSGRSEELLSEWLGDEAYMFKSIRQWKKIIGNSDRIETINVWEMDCFNIAWNEWFATNHEYANGDKKYFEAIIKPYTCFIGVYIAIK
;
A
#
# COMPACT_ATOMS: atom_id res chain seq x y z
N LEU A 1 -3.40 -6.87 9.76
CA LEU A 1 -3.96 -8.09 9.13
C LEU A 1 -3.04 -8.63 8.04
N THR A 2 -2.52 -7.80 7.12
CA THR A 2 -1.62 -8.21 6.03
C THR A 2 -0.41 -9.00 6.53
N SER A 3 0.27 -8.52 7.59
CA SER A 3 1.42 -9.19 8.18
C SER A 3 1.08 -10.60 8.74
N LEU A 4 -0.12 -10.75 9.31
CA LEU A 4 -0.62 -12.04 9.79
C LEU A 4 -0.78 -13.05 8.64
N ILE A 5 -1.40 -12.60 7.54
CA ILE A 5 -1.61 -13.46 6.36
C ILE A 5 -0.26 -13.89 5.78
N ILE A 6 0.66 -12.95 5.59
CA ILE A 6 2.01 -13.26 5.07
C ILE A 6 2.71 -14.28 5.97
N ALA A 7 2.76 -14.05 7.28
CA ALA A 7 3.42 -14.96 8.20
C ALA A 7 2.83 -16.37 8.16
N LYS A 8 1.50 -16.49 8.19
CA LYS A 8 0.81 -17.80 8.20
C LYS A 8 0.93 -18.55 6.88
N GLU A 9 0.76 -17.87 5.77
CA GLU A 9 0.74 -18.53 4.45
C GLU A 9 2.13 -18.86 3.92
N THR A 10 3.15 -18.10 4.32
CA THR A 10 4.51 -18.26 3.76
C THR A 10 5.53 -18.79 4.78
N GLY A 11 5.24 -18.73 6.07
CA GLY A 11 6.22 -18.99 7.13
C GLY A 11 7.31 -17.93 7.25
N ALA A 12 7.21 -16.82 6.54
CA ALA A 12 8.22 -15.76 6.54
C ALA A 12 8.29 -15.04 7.89
N LYS A 13 9.50 -14.59 8.23
CA LYS A 13 9.71 -13.61 9.30
C LYS A 13 9.32 -12.22 8.82
N VAL A 14 8.34 -11.61 9.46
CA VAL A 14 7.75 -10.34 9.01
C VAL A 14 8.15 -9.20 9.95
N TYR A 15 8.62 -8.10 9.40
CA TYR A 15 8.79 -6.82 10.09
C TYR A 15 7.59 -5.95 9.75
N ALA A 16 6.65 -5.85 10.69
CA ALA A 16 5.39 -5.15 10.51
C ALA A 16 5.50 -3.71 10.98
N ASN A 17 5.74 -2.79 10.04
CA ASN A 17 5.80 -1.37 10.34
C ASN A 17 4.43 -0.71 10.32
N ASP A 18 4.14 0.09 11.33
CA ASP A 18 2.92 0.87 11.47
C ASP A 18 3.26 2.24 12.06
N LEU A 19 2.65 3.30 11.55
CA LEU A 19 2.83 4.66 12.08
C LEU A 19 1.85 4.99 13.20
N TRP A 20 0.65 4.40 13.16
CA TRP A 20 -0.47 4.76 14.03
C TRP A 20 -0.54 3.91 15.29
N ILE A 21 -0.17 2.62 15.17
CA ILE A 21 -0.29 1.65 16.24
C ILE A 21 1.10 1.37 16.83
N ARG A 22 1.22 1.54 18.14
CA ARG A 22 2.47 1.32 18.86
C ARG A 22 2.93 -0.13 18.72
N ALA A 23 4.23 -0.34 18.72
CA ALA A 23 4.83 -1.67 18.59
C ALA A 23 4.34 -2.62 19.69
N GLU A 24 4.20 -2.15 20.93
CA GLU A 24 3.74 -2.96 22.06
C GLU A 24 2.28 -3.44 21.90
N ASP A 25 1.44 -2.63 21.30
CA ASP A 25 0.02 -2.98 21.07
C ASP A 25 -0.11 -3.97 19.90
N ASN A 26 0.69 -3.79 18.86
CA ASN A 26 0.77 -4.77 17.78
C ASN A 26 1.40 -6.09 18.26
N ALA A 27 2.40 -6.07 19.13
CA ALA A 27 2.99 -7.28 19.72
C ALA A 27 1.93 -8.13 20.43
N LYS A 28 1.12 -7.51 21.31
CA LYS A 28 0.01 -8.21 22.00
C LYS A 28 -0.98 -8.86 21.03
N ARG A 29 -1.31 -8.16 19.92
CA ARG A 29 -2.19 -8.73 18.89
C ARG A 29 -1.56 -9.92 18.19
N PHE A 30 -0.26 -9.83 17.85
CA PHE A 30 0.45 -10.93 17.18
C PHE A 30 0.59 -12.16 18.09
N GLU A 31 0.79 -11.97 19.38
CA GLU A 31 0.76 -13.05 20.38
C GLU A 31 -0.64 -13.71 20.43
N GLN A 32 -1.70 -12.91 20.54
CA GLN A 32 -3.09 -13.41 20.55
C GLN A 32 -3.45 -14.18 19.27
N TRP A 33 -2.85 -13.82 18.14
CA TRP A 33 -3.07 -14.51 16.86
C TRP A 33 -2.13 -15.70 16.65
N GLY A 34 -1.26 -16.00 17.62
CA GLY A 34 -0.34 -17.15 17.57
C GLY A 34 0.81 -16.99 16.57
N VAL A 35 1.22 -15.74 16.29
CA VAL A 35 2.31 -15.42 15.35
C VAL A 35 3.35 -14.45 15.93
N GLY A 36 3.37 -14.29 17.25
CA GLY A 36 4.27 -13.35 17.93
C GLY A 36 5.76 -13.62 17.69
N GLU A 37 6.16 -14.89 17.50
CA GLU A 37 7.56 -15.23 17.18
C GLU A 37 7.95 -14.93 15.73
N GLN A 38 6.97 -14.88 14.81
CA GLN A 38 7.20 -14.66 13.39
C GLN A 38 7.12 -13.18 12.98
N ILE A 39 6.34 -12.37 13.71
CA ILE A 39 6.11 -10.97 13.35
C ILE A 39 6.76 -10.04 14.37
N ILE A 40 7.68 -9.23 13.91
CA ILE A 40 8.33 -8.18 14.70
C ILE A 40 7.60 -6.85 14.41
N PRO A 41 6.87 -6.30 15.39
CA PRO A 41 6.23 -5.00 15.25
C PRO A 41 7.25 -3.88 15.29
N ILE A 42 7.09 -2.93 14.39
CA ILE A 42 7.89 -1.70 14.28
C ILE A 42 6.93 -0.51 14.33
N HIS A 43 7.33 0.55 15.01
CA HIS A 43 6.58 1.80 15.10
C HIS A 43 7.44 2.95 14.58
N GLU A 44 7.49 3.11 13.26
CA GLU A 44 8.31 4.12 12.59
C GLU A 44 7.55 4.77 11.42
N ASP A 45 7.90 6.01 11.13
CA ASP A 45 7.51 6.70 9.90
C ASP A 45 8.20 6.05 8.69
N ALA A 46 7.44 5.63 7.69
CA ALA A 46 7.97 5.03 6.47
C ALA A 46 8.97 5.95 5.70
N ASN A 47 8.94 7.26 5.95
CA ASN A 47 9.93 8.20 5.43
C ASN A 47 11.29 8.14 6.15
N LYS A 48 11.37 7.49 7.33
CA LYS A 48 12.53 7.51 8.22
C LYS A 48 12.90 6.13 8.73
N LEU A 49 12.60 5.07 7.97
CA LEU A 49 12.93 3.70 8.35
C LEU A 49 14.44 3.54 8.62
N SER A 50 14.77 2.80 9.69
CA SER A 50 16.13 2.66 10.23
C SER A 50 16.70 1.25 10.06
N PHE A 51 16.38 0.57 8.97
CA PHE A 51 16.88 -0.78 8.68
C PHE A 51 18.26 -0.76 8.04
N ASP A 52 18.99 -1.88 8.21
CA ASP A 52 20.21 -2.13 7.47
C ASP A 52 19.92 -2.27 5.97
N GLN A 53 20.88 -1.88 5.14
CA GLN A 53 20.78 -2.07 3.70
C GLN A 53 20.74 -3.56 3.32
N LYS A 54 20.06 -3.88 2.22
CA LYS A 54 19.94 -5.24 1.68
C LYS A 54 19.47 -6.27 2.72
N ARG A 55 18.49 -5.89 3.52
CA ARG A 55 17.96 -6.72 4.60
C ARG A 55 16.83 -7.63 4.16
N PHE A 56 15.94 -7.14 3.28
CA PHE A 56 14.68 -7.79 2.99
C PHE A 56 14.65 -8.51 1.65
N ASP A 57 14.02 -9.68 1.66
CA ASP A 57 13.75 -10.48 0.46
C ASP A 57 12.45 -10.05 -0.23
N ALA A 58 11.56 -9.41 0.51
CA ALA A 58 10.32 -8.85 -0.03
C ALA A 58 9.87 -7.62 0.76
N LEU A 59 9.13 -6.73 0.08
CA LEU A 59 8.36 -5.65 0.68
C LEU A 59 6.91 -5.79 0.24
N VAL A 60 5.98 -5.71 1.19
CA VAL A 60 4.54 -5.69 0.91
C VAL A 60 3.92 -4.47 1.57
N SER A 61 3.12 -3.72 0.82
CA SER A 61 2.37 -2.57 1.31
C SER A 61 0.96 -2.60 0.74
N ILE A 62 -0.03 -2.79 1.62
CA ILE A 62 -1.44 -2.80 1.23
C ILE A 62 -2.11 -1.61 1.89
N ASP A 63 -2.77 -0.79 1.08
CA ASP A 63 -3.55 0.38 1.47
C ASP A 63 -2.79 1.40 2.35
N SER A 64 -1.49 1.57 2.09
CA SER A 64 -0.66 2.49 2.87
C SER A 64 0.38 3.26 2.05
N TYR A 65 0.88 2.70 0.96
CA TYR A 65 1.98 3.28 0.18
C TYR A 65 1.66 4.68 -0.39
N HIS A 66 0.41 4.94 -0.74
CA HIS A 66 -0.04 6.21 -1.32
C HIS A 66 0.06 7.40 -0.35
N TYR A 67 0.03 7.16 0.97
CA TYR A 67 0.15 8.23 1.97
C TYR A 67 1.54 8.87 2.02
N PHE A 68 2.61 8.13 1.73
CA PHE A 68 3.98 8.62 1.92
C PHE A 68 4.86 8.60 0.66
N ALA A 69 4.52 7.80 -0.33
CA ALA A 69 5.40 7.52 -1.47
C ALA A 69 5.10 8.35 -2.75
N GLY A 70 4.30 9.40 -2.64
CA GLY A 70 3.85 10.20 -3.79
C GLY A 70 4.91 11.08 -4.45
N LYS A 71 6.16 11.10 -3.95
CA LYS A 71 7.28 11.88 -4.50
C LYS A 71 8.11 11.05 -5.46
N ILE A 72 8.56 11.67 -6.56
CA ILE A 72 9.51 11.05 -7.51
C ILE A 72 10.77 10.62 -6.76
N ASN A 73 11.31 9.46 -7.12
CA ASN A 73 12.49 8.84 -6.52
C ASN A 73 12.33 8.40 -5.05
N PHE A 74 11.11 8.44 -4.50
CA PHE A 74 10.90 7.91 -3.14
C PHE A 74 11.28 6.43 -3.07
N PHE A 75 10.82 5.62 -4.01
CA PHE A 75 11.13 4.20 -4.07
C PHE A 75 12.64 3.96 -4.11
N GLU A 76 13.34 4.62 -5.02
CA GLU A 76 14.78 4.46 -5.20
C GLU A 76 15.59 4.89 -3.97
N ASN A 77 15.22 6.01 -3.35
CA ASN A 77 15.99 6.60 -2.26
C ASN A 77 15.64 6.05 -0.88
N LYS A 78 14.39 5.56 -0.67
CA LYS A 78 13.88 5.22 0.64
C LYS A 78 13.55 3.74 0.82
N ILE A 79 13.22 3.03 -0.26
CA ILE A 79 12.79 1.62 -0.20
C ILE A 79 13.86 0.69 -0.77
N LEU A 80 14.33 0.97 -1.97
CA LEU A 80 15.26 0.13 -2.70
C LEU A 80 16.57 -0.20 -1.95
N PRO A 81 17.15 0.70 -1.13
CA PRO A 81 18.35 0.38 -0.35
C PRO A 81 18.17 -0.79 0.62
N PHE A 82 16.97 -1.00 1.16
CA PHE A 82 16.68 -2.08 2.10
C PHE A 82 16.47 -3.44 1.43
N LEU A 83 16.28 -3.45 0.11
CA LEU A 83 15.98 -4.66 -0.66
C LEU A 83 17.26 -5.37 -1.11
N LYS A 84 17.29 -6.69 -0.92
CA LYS A 84 18.31 -7.58 -1.46
C LYS A 84 18.23 -7.65 -2.98
N ASN A 85 19.25 -8.23 -3.58
CA ASN A 85 19.15 -8.67 -4.98
C ASN A 85 18.15 -9.83 -5.06
N LYS A 86 17.42 -9.93 -6.17
CA LYS A 86 16.36 -10.92 -6.43
C LYS A 86 15.17 -10.82 -5.46
N SER A 87 15.02 -9.68 -4.79
CA SER A 87 13.86 -9.40 -3.95
C SER A 87 12.66 -8.95 -4.79
N VAL A 88 11.49 -8.96 -4.16
CA VAL A 88 10.24 -8.55 -4.80
C VAL A 88 9.52 -7.49 -3.98
N VAL A 89 8.74 -6.65 -4.67
CA VAL A 89 7.86 -5.66 -4.03
C VAL A 89 6.44 -5.87 -4.53
N LEU A 90 5.51 -5.90 -3.59
CA LEU A 90 4.08 -6.00 -3.85
C LEU A 90 3.38 -4.83 -3.17
N ILE A 91 2.64 -4.04 -3.96
CA ILE A 91 1.88 -2.90 -3.44
C ILE A 91 0.46 -2.99 -3.96
N GLY A 92 -0.50 -2.83 -3.07
CA GLY A 92 -1.92 -2.66 -3.39
C GLY A 92 -2.40 -1.33 -2.82
N ILE A 93 -2.91 -0.44 -3.66
CA ILE A 93 -3.29 0.93 -3.28
C ILE A 93 -4.54 1.39 -4.01
N PRO A 94 -5.32 2.31 -3.43
CA PRO A 94 -6.35 3.01 -4.18
C PRO A 94 -5.72 3.98 -5.20
N GLY A 95 -6.46 4.26 -6.25
CA GLY A 95 -6.03 5.18 -7.28
C GLY A 95 -7.18 5.72 -8.11
N ILE A 96 -6.85 6.61 -9.02
CA ILE A 96 -7.78 7.14 -10.03
C ILE A 96 -7.56 6.43 -11.36
N LYS A 97 -8.65 6.15 -12.09
CA LYS A 97 -8.56 5.52 -13.42
C LYS A 97 -7.73 6.35 -14.39
N ASN A 98 -7.08 5.69 -15.34
CA ASN A 98 -6.12 6.35 -16.25
C ASN A 98 -6.71 7.48 -17.10
N GLU A 99 -7.97 7.39 -17.51
CA GLU A 99 -8.67 8.43 -18.27
C GLU A 99 -8.83 9.73 -17.49
N TYR A 100 -8.80 9.66 -16.14
CA TYR A 100 -8.89 10.82 -15.24
C TYR A 100 -7.54 11.22 -14.62
N SER A 101 -6.46 10.72 -15.17
CA SER A 101 -5.09 10.96 -14.67
C SER A 101 -4.80 12.45 -14.50
N GLY A 102 -4.42 12.84 -13.26
CA GLY A 102 -4.13 14.25 -12.92
C GLY A 102 -5.35 15.07 -12.51
N ARG A 103 -6.54 14.47 -12.44
CA ARG A 103 -7.79 15.15 -12.05
C ARG A 103 -8.33 14.68 -10.69
N SER A 104 -7.51 14.02 -9.87
CA SER A 104 -7.98 13.45 -8.59
C SER A 104 -8.53 14.52 -7.64
N GLU A 105 -7.87 15.67 -7.52
CA GLU A 105 -8.33 16.77 -6.67
C GLU A 105 -9.67 17.34 -7.16
N GLU A 106 -9.85 17.48 -8.48
CA GLU A 106 -11.11 17.93 -9.07
C GLU A 106 -12.28 16.96 -8.83
N LEU A 107 -12.02 15.66 -8.98
CA LEU A 107 -13.08 14.65 -9.04
C LEU A 107 -13.36 13.97 -7.68
N LEU A 108 -12.41 13.97 -6.76
CA LEU A 108 -12.49 13.22 -5.52
C LEU A 108 -12.55 14.10 -4.25
N SER A 109 -12.40 15.43 -4.37
CA SER A 109 -12.34 16.31 -3.19
C SER A 109 -13.62 16.32 -2.37
N GLU A 110 -14.79 16.10 -2.98
CA GLU A 110 -16.03 16.00 -2.22
C GLU A 110 -16.05 14.80 -1.26
N TRP A 111 -15.36 13.72 -1.63
CA TRP A 111 -15.22 12.51 -0.81
C TRP A 111 -14.00 12.57 0.11
N LEU A 112 -12.83 12.92 -0.43
CA LEU A 112 -11.53 12.80 0.26
C LEU A 112 -11.00 14.14 0.79
N GLY A 113 -11.62 15.27 0.49
CA GLY A 113 -11.10 16.58 0.87
C GLY A 113 -9.69 16.79 0.35
N ASP A 114 -8.83 17.27 1.24
CA ASP A 114 -7.42 17.55 0.92
C ASP A 114 -6.57 16.30 0.62
N GLU A 115 -7.08 15.09 0.89
CA GLU A 115 -6.36 13.84 0.62
C GLU A 115 -6.51 13.35 -0.83
N ALA A 116 -7.39 13.95 -1.62
CA ALA A 116 -7.67 13.56 -3.01
C ALA A 116 -6.40 13.50 -3.90
N TYR A 117 -5.39 14.34 -3.63
CA TYR A 117 -4.12 14.36 -4.37
C TYR A 117 -3.31 13.05 -4.25
N MET A 118 -3.58 12.24 -3.22
CA MET A 118 -2.89 10.96 -3.01
C MET A 118 -3.31 9.90 -4.03
N PHE A 119 -4.52 10.03 -4.61
CA PHE A 119 -5.05 9.09 -5.60
C PHE A 119 -4.43 9.36 -6.98
N LYS A 120 -3.46 8.56 -7.34
CA LYS A 120 -2.73 8.67 -8.60
C LYS A 120 -3.11 7.53 -9.54
N SER A 121 -3.03 7.79 -10.85
CA SER A 121 -3.27 6.76 -11.87
C SER A 121 -2.08 5.82 -12.03
N ILE A 122 -2.28 4.69 -12.72
CA ILE A 122 -1.22 3.76 -13.13
C ILE A 122 -0.07 4.50 -13.82
N ARG A 123 -0.39 5.43 -14.73
CA ARG A 123 0.60 6.23 -15.46
C ARG A 123 1.45 7.08 -14.52
N GLN A 124 0.82 7.70 -13.52
CA GLN A 124 1.51 8.52 -12.53
C GLN A 124 2.38 7.66 -11.61
N TRP A 125 1.86 6.51 -11.13
CA TRP A 125 2.64 5.61 -10.28
C TRP A 125 3.86 5.03 -10.99
N LYS A 126 3.75 4.64 -12.27
CA LYS A 126 4.91 4.23 -13.07
C LYS A 126 6.00 5.31 -13.12
N LYS A 127 5.59 6.57 -13.27
CA LYS A 127 6.53 7.70 -13.29
C LYS A 127 7.16 7.96 -11.91
N ILE A 128 6.38 7.83 -10.83
CA ILE A 128 6.84 8.08 -9.45
C ILE A 128 7.84 7.02 -8.99
N ILE A 129 7.55 5.74 -9.27
CA ILE A 129 8.45 4.63 -8.92
C ILE A 129 9.77 4.73 -9.70
N GLY A 130 9.69 5.19 -10.96
CA GLY A 130 10.86 5.45 -11.77
C GLY A 130 11.45 4.20 -12.42
N ASN A 131 12.67 4.35 -12.94
CA ASN A 131 13.40 3.33 -13.70
C ASN A 131 14.84 3.20 -13.13
N SER A 132 14.96 2.71 -11.91
CA SER A 132 16.28 2.40 -11.36
C SER A 132 16.92 1.23 -12.08
N ASP A 133 18.24 1.28 -12.33
CA ASP A 133 19.00 0.19 -12.95
C ASP A 133 18.91 -1.14 -12.16
N ARG A 134 18.54 -1.08 -10.89
CA ARG A 134 18.30 -2.26 -10.06
C ARG A 134 16.94 -2.91 -10.30
N ILE A 135 16.00 -2.24 -10.95
CA ILE A 135 14.71 -2.84 -11.30
C ILE A 135 14.88 -3.74 -12.52
N GLU A 136 14.50 -5.00 -12.38
CA GLU A 136 14.43 -5.96 -13.48
C GLU A 136 13.09 -5.86 -14.21
N THR A 137 12.00 -5.84 -13.45
CA THR A 137 10.64 -5.78 -13.98
C THR A 137 9.77 -4.91 -13.11
N ILE A 138 8.92 -4.11 -13.73
CA ILE A 138 7.83 -3.37 -13.06
C ILE A 138 6.52 -3.61 -13.81
N ASN A 139 5.53 -4.13 -13.11
CA ASN A 139 4.16 -4.24 -13.57
C ASN A 139 3.25 -3.38 -12.68
N VAL A 140 2.43 -2.56 -13.31
CA VAL A 140 1.41 -1.76 -12.62
C VAL A 140 0.11 -1.94 -13.37
N TRP A 141 -0.93 -2.40 -12.69
CA TRP A 141 -2.22 -2.76 -13.31
C TRP A 141 -3.40 -2.38 -12.42
N GLU A 142 -4.57 -2.30 -13.02
CA GLU A 142 -5.83 -2.18 -12.31
C GLU A 142 -6.24 -3.56 -11.78
N MET A 143 -6.59 -3.66 -10.50
CA MET A 143 -6.97 -4.92 -9.86
C MET A 143 -8.45 -5.22 -10.10
N ASP A 144 -8.78 -6.46 -10.38
CA ASP A 144 -10.16 -6.91 -10.67
C ASP A 144 -11.05 -6.99 -9.41
N CYS A 145 -10.47 -6.86 -8.22
CA CYS A 145 -11.18 -7.05 -6.94
C CYS A 145 -12.00 -5.83 -6.49
N PHE A 146 -12.05 -4.73 -7.26
CA PHE A 146 -12.65 -3.47 -6.83
C PHE A 146 -14.08 -3.62 -6.28
N ASN A 147 -14.97 -4.20 -7.04
CA ASN A 147 -16.38 -4.35 -6.62
C ASN A 147 -16.52 -5.31 -5.42
N ILE A 148 -15.74 -6.39 -5.38
CA ILE A 148 -15.76 -7.37 -4.29
C ILE A 148 -15.30 -6.71 -3.00
N ALA A 149 -14.18 -6.01 -3.03
CA ALA A 149 -13.61 -5.36 -1.86
C ALA A 149 -14.52 -4.24 -1.30
N TRP A 150 -15.14 -3.44 -2.18
CA TRP A 150 -16.11 -2.44 -1.73
C TRP A 150 -17.38 -3.06 -1.12
N ASN A 151 -17.88 -4.17 -1.68
CA ASN A 151 -19.01 -4.87 -1.09
C ASN A 151 -18.67 -5.44 0.29
N GLU A 152 -17.49 -6.03 0.46
CA GLU A 152 -17.01 -6.52 1.75
C GLU A 152 -16.80 -5.37 2.75
N TRP A 153 -16.21 -4.26 2.31
CA TRP A 153 -16.05 -3.07 3.14
C TRP A 153 -17.40 -2.55 3.66
N PHE A 154 -18.38 -2.44 2.78
CA PHE A 154 -19.73 -2.00 3.18
C PHE A 154 -20.45 -2.99 4.09
N ALA A 155 -20.14 -4.28 4.03
CA ALA A 155 -20.70 -5.29 4.91
C ALA A 155 -20.14 -5.21 6.34
N THR A 156 -19.01 -4.54 6.57
CA THR A 156 -18.45 -4.37 7.93
C THR A 156 -19.32 -3.48 8.82
N ASN A 157 -20.18 -2.64 8.24
CA ASN A 157 -20.94 -1.60 8.93
C ASN A 157 -20.08 -0.63 9.76
N HIS A 158 -18.80 -0.52 9.45
CA HIS A 158 -17.90 0.45 10.07
C HIS A 158 -18.36 1.88 9.77
N GLU A 159 -18.11 2.84 10.66
CA GLU A 159 -18.55 4.23 10.47
C GLU A 159 -18.01 4.86 9.19
N TYR A 160 -16.75 4.61 8.83
CA TYR A 160 -16.17 5.08 7.57
C TYR A 160 -16.80 4.39 6.36
N ALA A 161 -17.08 3.08 6.42
CA ALA A 161 -17.79 2.39 5.35
C ALA A 161 -19.17 2.99 5.08
N ASN A 162 -19.88 3.38 6.15
CA ASN A 162 -21.18 4.07 6.03
C ASN A 162 -21.04 5.49 5.46
N GLY A 163 -19.93 6.17 5.76
CA GLY A 163 -19.57 7.44 5.14
C GLY A 163 -19.34 7.31 3.63
N ASP A 164 -18.57 6.33 3.23
CA ASP A 164 -18.20 6.06 1.84
C ASP A 164 -19.39 5.70 0.95
N LYS A 165 -20.40 5.00 1.49
CA LYS A 165 -21.61 4.61 0.75
C LYS A 165 -22.29 5.79 0.05
N LYS A 166 -22.21 6.99 0.61
CA LYS A 166 -22.83 8.21 0.06
C LYS A 166 -22.19 8.62 -1.28
N TYR A 167 -20.91 8.33 -1.42
CA TYR A 167 -20.10 8.75 -2.58
C TYR A 167 -19.89 7.63 -3.59
N PHE A 168 -20.30 6.38 -3.25
CA PHE A 168 -19.89 5.20 -4.02
C PHE A 168 -20.32 5.27 -5.49
N GLU A 169 -21.62 5.45 -5.75
CA GLU A 169 -22.13 5.45 -7.14
C GLU A 169 -21.77 6.73 -7.92
N ALA A 170 -21.67 7.88 -7.25
CA ALA A 170 -21.45 9.17 -7.90
C ALA A 170 -19.96 9.49 -8.10
N ILE A 171 -19.07 9.04 -7.21
CA ILE A 171 -17.66 9.45 -7.19
C ILE A 171 -16.73 8.24 -7.21
N ILE A 172 -16.87 7.32 -6.26
CA ILE A 172 -15.87 6.26 -6.06
C ILE A 172 -15.85 5.32 -7.28
N LYS A 173 -16.95 4.69 -7.59
CA LYS A 173 -17.06 3.71 -8.66
C LYS A 173 -16.76 4.24 -10.06
N PRO A 174 -17.22 5.46 -10.47
CA PRO A 174 -16.88 6.01 -11.78
C PRO A 174 -15.40 6.35 -11.94
N TYR A 175 -14.78 6.94 -10.91
CA TYR A 175 -13.47 7.59 -11.06
C TYR A 175 -12.30 6.80 -10.48
N THR A 176 -12.54 5.90 -9.51
CA THR A 176 -11.46 5.22 -8.80
C THR A 176 -11.30 3.75 -9.21
N CYS A 177 -10.14 3.20 -8.87
CA CYS A 177 -9.78 1.80 -9.02
C CYS A 177 -8.84 1.38 -7.90
N PHE A 178 -8.60 0.08 -7.75
CA PHE A 178 -7.45 -0.41 -7.01
C PHE A 178 -6.30 -0.72 -7.96
N ILE A 179 -5.09 -0.35 -7.55
CA ILE A 179 -3.88 -0.50 -8.36
C ILE A 179 -2.96 -1.49 -7.66
N GLY A 180 -2.60 -2.54 -8.40
CA GLY A 180 -1.55 -3.47 -8.03
C GLY A 180 -0.20 -3.03 -8.63
N VAL A 181 0.87 -3.17 -7.85
CA VAL A 181 2.24 -2.97 -8.32
C VAL A 181 3.07 -4.20 -7.95
N TYR A 182 3.78 -4.74 -8.91
CA TYR A 182 4.81 -5.75 -8.74
C TYR A 182 6.14 -5.23 -9.27
N ILE A 183 7.19 -5.34 -8.47
CA ILE A 183 8.55 -4.98 -8.88
C ILE A 183 9.48 -6.14 -8.55
N ALA A 184 10.25 -6.61 -9.53
CA ALA A 184 11.37 -7.51 -9.32
C ALA A 184 12.69 -6.74 -9.33
N ILE A 185 13.56 -7.04 -8.37
CA ILE A 185 14.88 -6.42 -8.20
C ILE A 185 15.94 -7.37 -8.75
N LYS A 186 16.91 -6.84 -9.52
CA LYS A 186 18.07 -7.59 -10.05
C LYS A 186 18.93 -8.19 -8.95
#